data_95f4507270925d168cb3ca32084d1282
#
_entry.id   95f4507270925d168cb3ca32084d1282
#
_cell.length_a   1.000
_cell.length_b   1.000
_cell.length_c   1.000
_cell.angle_alpha   90.00
_cell.angle_beta   90.00
_cell.angle_gamma   90.00
#
_symmetry.space_group_name_H-M   'P 1'
#
loop_
_entity.id
_entity.type
_entity.pdbx_description
1 polymer ?
#
loop_
_entity_poly.entity_id
_entity_poly.type
_entity_poly.pdbx_seq_one_letter_code
_entity_poly.pdbx_strand_id
1 'polypeptide(L)'
;YDNVPVSGYYTQDDAREIVRYAAERYITVIPEIDMPGHMQAALASYNDLGCTGGPYDVCQHFGVIKEVMCAGKAQTLQFAKDVVNEIMDIFPSHYIHIGGDECPKNRWKECANCQAKIAELGLKDIEGHSKEDQLQTWFMDEVAKDIRARGRKMIGWDEILDGTPSKDVTVIGWTSPKATVRAAKAGHPTVI
;
A
#
# COMPACT_ATOMS: atom_id res chain seq x y z
N TYR A 1 -0.41 3.30 28.73
CA TYR A 1 0.76 4.14 28.39
C TYR A 1 1.51 4.43 29.68
N ASP A 2 2.84 4.31 29.65
CA ASP A 2 3.72 4.51 30.81
C ASP A 2 4.29 5.94 30.90
N ASN A 3 3.89 6.81 29.95
CA ASN A 3 4.36 8.19 29.78
C ASN A 3 5.88 8.31 29.57
N VAL A 4 6.55 7.23 29.17
CA VAL A 4 7.96 7.27 28.80
C VAL A 4 8.07 7.70 27.33
N PRO A 5 8.72 8.84 27.01
CA PRO A 5 8.95 9.23 25.64
C PRO A 5 9.83 8.22 24.93
N VAL A 6 9.39 7.74 23.77
CA VAL A 6 10.17 6.87 22.90
C VAL A 6 10.27 7.52 21.53
N SER A 7 11.47 7.58 21.00
CA SER A 7 11.73 8.03 19.63
C SER A 7 12.84 7.20 19.01
N GLY A 8 12.75 6.99 17.72
CA GLY A 8 13.77 6.28 16.96
C GLY A 8 13.29 6.03 15.54
N TYR A 9 14.25 5.83 14.65
CA TYR A 9 14.02 5.42 13.27
C TYR A 9 15.27 4.70 12.76
N TYR A 10 15.12 3.87 11.76
CA TYR A 10 16.25 3.30 11.05
C TYR A 10 16.73 4.28 9.98
N THR A 11 18.04 4.50 9.94
CA THR A 11 18.68 5.17 8.81
C THR A 11 18.71 4.22 7.60
N GLN A 12 18.95 4.76 6.41
CA GLN A 12 19.16 3.91 5.23
C GLN A 12 20.35 2.95 5.42
N ASP A 13 21.39 3.38 6.14
CA ASP A 13 22.56 2.54 6.41
C ASP A 13 22.24 1.41 7.39
N ASP A 14 21.43 1.67 8.42
CA ASP A 14 20.91 0.61 9.29
C ASP A 14 20.10 -0.42 8.49
N ALA A 15 19.24 0.03 7.58
CA ALA A 15 18.47 -0.86 6.72
C ALA A 15 19.36 -1.69 5.78
N ARG A 16 20.40 -1.09 5.20
CA ARG A 16 21.40 -1.83 4.39
C ARG A 16 22.19 -2.83 5.24
N GLU A 17 22.51 -2.51 6.49
CA GLU A 17 23.15 -3.44 7.40
C GLU A 17 22.24 -4.64 7.71
N ILE A 18 20.95 -4.41 7.98
CA ILE A 18 19.96 -5.49 8.19
C ILE A 18 19.90 -6.40 6.96
N VAL A 19 19.83 -5.82 5.77
CA VAL A 19 19.81 -6.58 4.50
C VAL A 19 21.07 -7.45 4.35
N ARG A 20 22.25 -6.87 4.59
CA ARG A 20 23.53 -7.59 4.51
C ARG A 20 23.59 -8.73 5.54
N TYR A 21 23.24 -8.46 6.80
CA TYR A 21 23.21 -9.45 7.88
C TYR A 21 22.28 -10.62 7.56
N ALA A 22 21.11 -10.34 7.00
CA ALA A 22 20.16 -11.35 6.57
C ALA A 22 20.68 -12.18 5.39
N ALA A 23 21.29 -11.54 4.40
CA ALA A 23 21.84 -12.18 3.22
C ALA A 23 22.96 -13.20 3.57
N GLU A 24 23.82 -12.87 4.54
CA GLU A 24 24.85 -13.78 5.07
C GLU A 24 24.25 -15.05 5.68
N ARG A 25 22.94 -15.06 5.95
CA ARG A 25 22.16 -16.17 6.52
C ARG A 25 21.16 -16.75 5.54
N TYR A 26 21.29 -16.42 4.27
CA TYR A 26 20.40 -16.87 3.18
C TYR A 26 18.92 -16.42 3.41
N ILE A 27 18.71 -15.27 4.09
CA ILE A 27 17.40 -14.69 4.32
C ILE A 27 17.23 -13.50 3.39
N THR A 28 16.15 -13.48 2.63
CA THR A 28 15.75 -12.32 1.84
C THR A 28 14.84 -11.42 2.67
N VAL A 29 15.22 -10.16 2.85
CA VAL A 29 14.36 -9.15 3.48
C VAL A 29 13.45 -8.56 2.43
N ILE A 30 12.14 -8.77 2.56
CA ILE A 30 11.11 -8.15 1.71
C ILE A 30 10.63 -6.90 2.45
N PRO A 31 10.84 -5.70 1.91
CA PRO A 31 10.32 -4.48 2.53
C PRO A 31 8.82 -4.37 2.30
N GLU A 32 8.11 -3.82 3.29
CA GLU A 32 6.71 -3.45 3.19
C GLU A 32 6.53 -1.96 3.46
N ILE A 33 5.88 -1.27 2.54
CA ILE A 33 5.36 0.08 2.69
C ILE A 33 3.87 0.01 2.41
N ASP A 34 3.09 -0.10 3.45
CA ASP A 34 1.65 -0.25 3.32
C ASP A 34 0.98 1.02 2.79
N MET A 35 0.10 0.85 1.81
CA MET A 35 -0.66 1.93 1.16
C MET A 35 -1.89 1.38 0.45
N PRO A 36 -2.93 2.20 0.23
CA PRO A 36 -3.12 3.60 0.64
C PRO A 36 -3.73 3.76 2.04
N GLY A 37 -4.10 2.67 2.70
CA GLY A 37 -4.45 2.59 4.12
C GLY A 37 -3.21 2.68 5.02
N HIS A 38 -3.40 2.66 6.33
CA HIS A 38 -2.33 2.64 7.34
C HIS A 38 -1.27 3.76 7.24
N MET A 39 -1.58 4.83 6.52
CA MET A 39 -0.66 5.93 6.22
C MET A 39 -0.84 7.16 7.12
N GLN A 40 -1.48 7.01 8.29
CA GLN A 40 -1.78 8.14 9.18
C GLN A 40 -0.53 8.91 9.61
N ALA A 41 0.60 8.24 9.87
CA ALA A 41 1.85 8.90 10.23
C ALA A 41 2.40 9.76 9.07
N ALA A 42 2.33 9.25 7.84
CA ALA A 42 2.71 10.02 6.66
C ALA A 42 1.76 11.20 6.43
N LEU A 43 0.44 11.01 6.62
CA LEU A 43 -0.53 12.09 6.50
C LEU A 43 -0.35 13.17 7.57
N ALA A 44 0.05 12.81 8.80
CA ALA A 44 0.37 13.77 9.85
C ALA A 44 1.61 14.61 9.49
N SER A 45 2.57 14.04 8.78
CA SER A 45 3.77 14.72 8.31
C SER A 45 3.55 15.53 7.02
N TYR A 46 2.70 15.03 6.14
CA TYR A 46 2.43 15.58 4.79
C TYR A 46 0.91 15.65 4.57
N ASN A 47 0.27 16.65 5.17
CA ASN A 47 -1.19 16.79 5.20
C ASN A 47 -1.84 16.78 3.81
N ASP A 48 -1.15 17.31 2.82
CA ASP A 48 -1.65 17.41 1.44
C ASP A 48 -1.84 16.05 0.75
N LEU A 49 -1.24 14.98 1.28
CA LEU A 49 -1.41 13.63 0.73
C LEU A 49 -2.79 13.03 1.01
N GLY A 50 -3.51 13.55 2.01
CA GLY A 50 -4.83 13.07 2.37
C GLY A 50 -5.98 13.77 1.64
N CYS A 51 -7.18 13.21 1.76
CA CYS A 51 -8.37 13.73 1.08
C CYS A 51 -8.86 15.09 1.63
N THR A 52 -8.72 15.31 2.94
CA THR A 52 -9.23 16.53 3.60
C THR A 52 -8.19 17.65 3.71
N GLY A 53 -6.91 17.35 3.41
CA GLY A 53 -5.81 18.31 3.56
C GLY A 53 -5.39 18.57 5.00
N GLY A 54 -5.88 17.78 5.95
CA GLY A 54 -5.51 17.85 7.36
C GLY A 54 -6.19 19.00 8.14
N PRO A 55 -5.65 19.37 9.33
CA PRO A 55 -4.50 18.67 9.93
C PRO A 55 -4.82 17.22 10.34
N TYR A 56 -3.80 16.36 10.31
CA TYR A 56 -3.90 14.99 10.79
C TYR A 56 -2.97 14.79 11.97
N ASP A 57 -3.45 14.09 12.99
CA ASP A 57 -2.64 13.67 14.13
C ASP A 57 -2.11 12.24 13.92
N VAL A 58 -0.95 11.95 14.50
CA VAL A 58 -0.45 10.58 14.56
C VAL A 58 -1.40 9.72 15.39
N CYS A 59 -1.81 8.57 14.84
CA CYS A 59 -2.72 7.67 15.54
C CYS A 59 -2.04 7.07 16.78
N GLN A 60 -2.73 7.16 17.92
CA GLN A 60 -2.28 6.61 19.21
C GLN A 60 -3.18 5.46 19.70
N HIS A 61 -4.03 4.95 18.86
CA HIS A 61 -4.99 3.91 19.17
C HIS A 61 -4.86 2.74 18.22
N PHE A 62 -5.15 1.55 18.71
CA PHE A 62 -5.29 0.37 17.86
C PHE A 62 -6.57 0.45 17.04
N GLY A 63 -6.48 0.03 15.78
CA GLY A 63 -7.63 -0.09 14.88
C GLY A 63 -7.38 0.43 13.47
N VAL A 64 -8.38 0.25 12.63
CA VAL A 64 -8.39 0.75 11.25
C VAL A 64 -8.72 2.23 11.23
N ILE A 65 -7.86 3.02 10.63
CA ILE A 65 -8.01 4.47 10.57
C ILE A 65 -8.68 4.86 9.26
N LYS A 66 -9.71 5.72 9.34
CA LYS A 66 -10.48 6.16 8.17
C LYS A 66 -9.73 7.12 7.24
N GLU A 67 -8.66 7.75 7.75
CA GLU A 67 -7.82 8.65 6.97
C GLU A 67 -6.82 7.85 6.15
N VAL A 68 -6.95 7.96 4.84
CA VAL A 68 -6.14 7.24 3.85
C VAL A 68 -5.54 8.20 2.84
N MET A 69 -4.54 7.77 2.10
CA MET A 69 -3.98 8.55 1.00
C MET A 69 -5.06 8.91 -0.02
N CYS A 70 -4.99 10.13 -0.56
CA CYS A 70 -5.93 10.59 -1.57
C CYS A 70 -5.52 10.05 -2.96
N ALA A 71 -6.16 8.98 -3.40
CA ALA A 71 -5.86 8.37 -4.70
C ALA A 71 -6.18 9.28 -5.90
N GLY A 72 -6.98 10.33 -5.70
CA GLY A 72 -7.32 11.27 -6.76
C GLY A 72 -6.30 12.39 -6.99
N LYS A 73 -5.27 12.51 -6.14
CA LYS A 73 -4.25 13.56 -6.27
C LYS A 73 -2.98 13.01 -6.93
N ALA A 74 -2.51 13.66 -7.99
CA ALA A 74 -1.29 13.27 -8.68
C ALA A 74 -0.05 13.32 -7.77
N GLN A 75 0.04 14.33 -6.89
CA GLN A 75 1.15 14.45 -5.93
C GLN A 75 1.20 13.31 -4.94
N THR A 76 0.04 12.76 -4.53
CA THR A 76 -0.03 11.63 -3.62
C THR A 76 0.48 10.35 -4.28
N LEU A 77 0.09 10.12 -5.53
CA LEU A 77 0.61 9.01 -6.32
C LEU A 77 2.12 9.15 -6.55
N GLN A 78 2.60 10.37 -6.86
CA GLN A 78 4.04 10.62 -7.05
C GLN A 78 4.82 10.34 -5.77
N PHE A 79 4.34 10.82 -4.61
CA PHE A 79 4.94 10.53 -3.31
C PHE A 79 5.05 9.01 -3.05
N ALA A 80 3.98 8.25 -3.30
CA ALA A 80 3.99 6.80 -3.16
C ALA A 80 5.06 6.14 -4.05
N LYS A 81 5.18 6.58 -5.30
CA LYS A 81 6.20 6.11 -6.24
C LYS A 81 7.62 6.45 -5.77
N ASP A 82 7.84 7.68 -5.31
CA ASP A 82 9.16 8.14 -4.84
C ASP A 82 9.63 7.31 -3.64
N VAL A 83 8.74 7.07 -2.66
CA VAL A 83 9.04 6.21 -1.49
C VAL A 83 9.38 4.78 -1.92
N VAL A 84 8.57 4.18 -2.80
CA VAL A 84 8.82 2.81 -3.27
C VAL A 84 10.12 2.72 -4.06
N ASN A 85 10.45 3.74 -4.87
CA ASN A 85 11.72 3.79 -5.59
C ASN A 85 12.92 3.89 -4.65
N GLU A 86 12.86 4.71 -3.59
CA GLU A 86 13.90 4.79 -2.56
C GLU A 86 14.07 3.45 -1.82
N ILE A 87 12.99 2.79 -1.46
CA ILE A 87 13.01 1.46 -0.85
C ILE A 87 13.68 0.43 -1.75
N MET A 88 13.42 0.48 -3.05
CA MET A 88 14.06 -0.42 -4.02
C MET A 88 15.57 -0.18 -4.18
N ASP A 89 16.08 0.99 -3.84
CA ASP A 89 17.52 1.28 -3.84
C ASP A 89 18.24 0.70 -2.61
N ILE A 90 17.49 0.43 -1.53
CA ILE A 90 18.01 -0.12 -0.28
C ILE A 90 17.88 -1.64 -0.22
N PHE A 91 16.70 -2.15 -0.62
CA PHE A 91 16.35 -3.57 -0.52
C PHE A 91 16.47 -4.27 -1.87
N PRO A 92 17.38 -5.24 -2.03
CA PRO A 92 17.59 -5.94 -3.30
C PRO A 92 16.54 -7.03 -3.58
N SER A 93 15.54 -7.19 -2.73
CA SER A 93 14.49 -8.20 -2.87
C SER A 93 13.82 -8.13 -4.24
N HIS A 94 13.57 -9.31 -4.83
CA HIS A 94 12.76 -9.42 -6.05
C HIS A 94 11.30 -9.00 -5.82
N TYR A 95 10.86 -9.03 -4.58
CA TYR A 95 9.50 -8.67 -4.17
C TYR A 95 9.50 -7.39 -3.36
N ILE A 96 8.52 -6.53 -3.63
CA ILE A 96 8.22 -5.32 -2.87
C ILE A 96 6.76 -5.41 -2.43
N HIS A 97 6.54 -5.37 -1.12
CA HIS A 97 5.20 -5.40 -0.54
C HIS A 97 4.68 -3.97 -0.36
N ILE A 98 3.49 -3.70 -0.86
CA ILE A 98 2.86 -2.38 -0.76
C ILE A 98 1.50 -2.41 -0.03
N GLY A 99 1.29 -3.43 0.80
CA GLY A 99 0.12 -3.54 1.68
C GLY A 99 -1.20 -3.75 0.94
N GLY A 100 -2.09 -2.80 1.11
CA GLY A 100 -3.38 -2.74 0.45
C GLY A 100 -4.55 -3.24 1.29
N ASP A 101 -4.28 -3.62 2.54
CA ASP A 101 -5.26 -4.06 3.51
C ASP A 101 -5.96 -2.89 4.21
N GLU A 102 -7.10 -3.20 4.79
CA GLU A 102 -7.85 -2.33 5.70
C GLU A 102 -7.95 -0.87 5.25
N CYS A 103 -8.13 -0.65 3.95
CA CYS A 103 -8.25 0.69 3.37
C CYS A 103 -9.72 1.14 3.29
N PRO A 104 -10.24 1.93 4.25
CA PRO A 104 -11.63 2.40 4.21
C PRO A 104 -11.89 3.34 3.06
N LYS A 105 -13.00 3.16 2.35
CA LYS A 105 -13.38 3.96 1.19
C LYS A 105 -14.19 5.23 1.53
N ASN A 106 -14.50 5.46 2.83
CA ASN A 106 -15.36 6.55 3.27
C ASN A 106 -14.88 7.92 2.76
N ARG A 107 -13.57 8.21 2.91
CA ARG A 107 -13.00 9.48 2.46
C ARG A 107 -13.06 9.63 0.94
N TRP A 108 -12.82 8.55 0.21
CA TRP A 108 -12.84 8.59 -1.26
C TRP A 108 -14.23 8.83 -1.83
N LYS A 109 -15.28 8.31 -1.18
CA LYS A 109 -16.67 8.53 -1.58
C LYS A 109 -17.07 10.00 -1.52
N GLU A 110 -16.51 10.76 -0.58
CA GLU A 110 -16.80 12.17 -0.34
C GLU A 110 -15.78 13.13 -0.98
N CYS A 111 -14.61 12.62 -1.37
CA CYS A 111 -13.49 13.43 -1.88
C CYS A 111 -13.70 13.79 -3.35
N ALA A 112 -13.79 15.09 -3.65
CA ALA A 112 -13.94 15.58 -5.03
C ALA A 112 -12.82 15.10 -5.96
N ASN A 113 -11.56 15.06 -5.48
CA ASN A 113 -10.44 14.60 -6.29
C ASN A 113 -10.54 13.10 -6.62
N CYS A 114 -10.93 12.27 -5.63
CA CYS A 114 -11.10 10.83 -5.85
C CYS A 114 -12.29 10.56 -6.80
N GLN A 115 -13.42 11.25 -6.63
CA GLN A 115 -14.57 11.09 -7.51
C GLN A 115 -14.28 11.61 -8.93
N ALA A 116 -13.51 12.69 -9.07
CA ALA A 116 -13.05 13.16 -10.37
C ALA A 116 -12.13 12.12 -11.05
N LYS A 117 -11.22 11.51 -10.31
CA LYS A 117 -10.35 10.44 -10.83
C LYS A 117 -11.14 9.21 -11.24
N ILE A 118 -12.13 8.80 -10.44
CA ILE A 118 -13.05 7.70 -10.80
C ILE A 118 -13.78 8.00 -12.11
N ALA A 119 -14.27 9.23 -12.28
CA ALA A 119 -14.95 9.65 -13.51
C ALA A 119 -13.99 9.70 -14.71
N GLU A 120 -12.79 10.25 -14.54
CA GLU A 120 -11.73 10.31 -15.55
C GLU A 120 -11.37 8.91 -16.07
N LEU A 121 -11.24 7.93 -15.15
CA LEU A 121 -10.89 6.55 -15.47
C LEU A 121 -12.09 5.71 -15.93
N GLY A 122 -13.31 6.26 -15.86
CA GLY A 122 -14.54 5.54 -16.19
C GLY A 122 -14.84 4.35 -15.26
N LEU A 123 -14.33 4.37 -14.01
CA LEU A 123 -14.52 3.30 -13.05
C LEU A 123 -15.98 3.22 -12.61
N LYS A 124 -16.49 2.00 -12.50
CA LYS A 124 -17.88 1.71 -12.15
C LYS A 124 -17.94 0.58 -11.13
N ASP A 125 -19.04 0.55 -10.39
CA ASP A 125 -19.34 -0.63 -9.58
C ASP A 125 -19.51 -1.84 -10.50
N ILE A 126 -18.84 -2.93 -10.16
CA ILE A 126 -19.00 -4.23 -10.79
C ILE A 126 -19.41 -5.23 -9.71
N GLU A 127 -19.93 -6.40 -10.11
CA GLU A 127 -20.40 -7.37 -9.15
C GLU A 127 -19.36 -7.68 -8.07
N GLY A 128 -19.71 -7.38 -6.81
CA GLY A 128 -18.87 -7.60 -5.63
C GLY A 128 -17.79 -6.54 -5.39
N HIS A 129 -17.66 -5.51 -6.24
CA HIS A 129 -16.60 -4.50 -6.14
C HIS A 129 -17.15 -3.09 -6.40
N SER A 130 -16.86 -2.16 -5.49
CA SER A 130 -17.20 -0.75 -5.69
C SER A 130 -16.23 -0.04 -6.64
N LYS A 131 -16.66 1.08 -7.20
CA LYS A 131 -15.76 1.95 -8.00
C LYS A 131 -14.58 2.48 -7.17
N GLU A 132 -14.73 2.60 -5.86
CA GLU A 132 -13.66 2.96 -4.94
C GLU A 132 -12.66 1.81 -4.74
N ASP A 133 -13.10 0.55 -4.77
CA ASP A 133 -12.20 -0.61 -4.76
C ASP A 133 -11.40 -0.67 -6.07
N GLN A 134 -12.04 -0.35 -7.20
CA GLN A 134 -11.34 -0.21 -8.50
C GLN A 134 -10.34 0.97 -8.47
N LEU A 135 -10.65 2.07 -7.77
CA LEU A 135 -9.72 3.19 -7.60
C LEU A 135 -8.48 2.76 -6.79
N GLN A 136 -8.65 1.94 -5.75
CA GLN A 136 -7.51 1.37 -5.02
C GLN A 136 -6.65 0.51 -5.94
N THR A 137 -7.27 -0.38 -6.71
CA THR A 137 -6.55 -1.19 -7.70
C THR A 137 -5.75 -0.31 -8.66
N TRP A 138 -6.38 0.71 -9.23
CA TRP A 138 -5.68 1.63 -10.14
C TRP A 138 -4.48 2.30 -9.45
N PHE A 139 -4.66 2.82 -8.23
CA PHE A 139 -3.58 3.48 -7.49
C PHE A 139 -2.39 2.54 -7.24
N MET A 140 -2.67 1.32 -6.78
CA MET A 140 -1.64 0.32 -6.52
C MET A 140 -0.97 -0.16 -7.81
N ASP A 141 -1.73 -0.34 -8.88
CA ASP A 141 -1.17 -0.72 -10.20
C ASP A 141 -0.27 0.38 -10.77
N GLU A 142 -0.59 1.66 -10.56
CA GLU A 142 0.28 2.78 -10.96
C GLU A 142 1.61 2.77 -10.20
N VAL A 143 1.62 2.44 -8.91
CA VAL A 143 2.85 2.25 -8.13
C VAL A 143 3.59 1.00 -8.60
N ALA A 144 2.87 -0.08 -8.86
CA ALA A 144 3.45 -1.34 -9.33
C ALA A 144 4.13 -1.21 -10.71
N LYS A 145 3.79 -0.22 -11.53
CA LYS A 145 4.52 0.06 -12.78
C LYS A 145 5.99 0.35 -12.53
N ASP A 146 6.30 1.13 -11.50
CA ASP A 146 7.69 1.45 -11.14
C ASP A 146 8.42 0.21 -10.61
N ILE A 147 7.73 -0.62 -9.83
CA ILE A 147 8.25 -1.90 -9.35
C ILE A 147 8.61 -2.82 -10.53
N ARG A 148 7.68 -2.96 -11.49
CA ARG A 148 7.89 -3.77 -12.71
C ARG A 148 9.00 -3.22 -13.60
N ALA A 149 9.08 -1.89 -13.74
CA ALA A 149 10.13 -1.24 -14.54
C ALA A 149 11.54 -1.56 -14.04
N ARG A 150 11.68 -1.89 -12.75
CA ARG A 150 12.93 -2.35 -12.13
C ARG A 150 13.07 -3.88 -12.12
N GLY A 151 12.25 -4.60 -12.85
CA GLY A 151 12.29 -6.07 -12.96
C GLY A 151 11.87 -6.80 -11.68
N ARG A 152 11.11 -6.13 -10.80
CA ARG A 152 10.64 -6.67 -9.52
C ARG A 152 9.15 -6.96 -9.56
N LYS A 153 8.64 -7.63 -8.53
CA LYS A 153 7.24 -8.02 -8.41
C LYS A 153 6.58 -7.36 -7.19
N MET A 154 5.36 -6.92 -7.38
CA MET A 154 4.53 -6.43 -6.30
C MET A 154 3.96 -7.60 -5.48
N ILE A 155 3.91 -7.43 -4.15
CA ILE A 155 3.09 -8.22 -3.23
C ILE A 155 2.06 -7.29 -2.59
N GLY A 156 0.89 -7.82 -2.27
CA GLY A 156 -0.13 -7.18 -1.44
C GLY A 156 -0.89 -8.19 -0.60
N TRP A 157 -1.61 -7.69 0.41
CA TRP A 157 -2.52 -8.48 1.22
C TRP A 157 -3.77 -8.88 0.42
N ASP A 158 -4.45 -9.93 0.84
CA ASP A 158 -5.59 -10.50 0.08
C ASP A 158 -6.77 -9.55 -0.14
N GLU A 159 -6.87 -8.47 0.62
CA GLU A 159 -7.91 -7.44 0.44
C GLU A 159 -7.76 -6.61 -0.86
N ILE A 160 -6.58 -6.64 -1.51
CA ILE A 160 -6.45 -6.06 -2.85
C ILE A 160 -7.37 -6.72 -3.88
N LEU A 161 -7.82 -7.96 -3.59
CA LEU A 161 -8.79 -8.69 -4.41
C LEU A 161 -10.22 -8.14 -4.31
N ASP A 162 -10.46 -7.16 -3.44
CA ASP A 162 -11.72 -6.40 -3.44
C ASP A 162 -11.82 -5.44 -4.63
N GLY A 163 -10.73 -5.27 -5.36
CA GLY A 163 -10.67 -4.77 -6.72
C GLY A 163 -10.30 -5.86 -7.71
N THR A 164 -9.71 -5.46 -8.83
CA THR A 164 -9.29 -6.36 -9.92
C THR A 164 -7.81 -6.16 -10.26
N PRO A 165 -6.89 -6.49 -9.35
CA PRO A 165 -5.46 -6.26 -9.57
C PRO A 165 -4.91 -7.10 -10.73
N SER A 166 -3.80 -6.65 -11.30
CA SER A 166 -3.07 -7.37 -12.36
C SER A 166 -2.65 -8.76 -11.89
N LYS A 167 -2.74 -9.77 -12.77
CA LYS A 167 -2.51 -11.20 -12.42
C LYS A 167 -1.08 -11.54 -12.05
N ASP A 168 -0.13 -10.68 -12.33
CA ASP A 168 1.28 -10.84 -11.94
C ASP A 168 1.56 -10.44 -10.48
N VAL A 169 0.61 -9.80 -9.81
CA VAL A 169 0.70 -9.43 -8.39
C VAL A 169 0.63 -10.68 -7.52
N THR A 170 1.57 -10.81 -6.61
CA THR A 170 1.57 -11.87 -5.60
C THR A 170 0.65 -11.46 -4.44
N VAL A 171 -0.18 -12.37 -4.00
CA VAL A 171 -1.14 -12.14 -2.91
C VAL A 171 -0.75 -12.94 -1.68
N ILE A 172 -0.66 -12.29 -0.53
CA ILE A 172 -0.52 -12.95 0.77
C ILE A 172 -1.89 -13.03 1.44
N GLY A 173 -2.34 -14.26 1.73
CA GLY A 173 -3.59 -14.47 2.43
C GLY A 173 -3.40 -14.33 3.95
N TRP A 174 -4.11 -13.39 4.58
CA TRP A 174 -4.07 -13.19 6.02
C TRP A 174 -5.46 -13.19 6.68
N THR A 175 -6.48 -12.70 5.94
CA THR A 175 -7.84 -12.59 6.49
C THR A 175 -8.47 -13.95 6.77
N SER A 176 -8.21 -14.94 5.94
CA SER A 176 -8.67 -16.30 6.12
C SER A 176 -8.03 -17.28 5.12
N PRO A 177 -8.05 -18.60 5.40
CA PRO A 177 -7.65 -19.60 4.40
C PRO A 177 -8.47 -19.54 3.10
N LYS A 178 -9.73 -19.06 3.18
CA LYS A 178 -10.59 -18.88 2.00
C LYS A 178 -10.10 -17.75 1.08
N ALA A 179 -9.50 -16.70 1.67
CA ALA A 179 -8.92 -15.60 0.91
C ALA A 179 -7.75 -16.08 0.05
N THR A 180 -6.86 -16.90 0.62
CA THR A 180 -5.77 -17.53 -0.11
C THR A 180 -6.27 -18.38 -1.29
N VAL A 181 -7.33 -19.19 -1.05
CA VAL A 181 -7.96 -19.98 -2.11
C VAL A 181 -8.59 -19.08 -3.18
N ARG A 182 -9.21 -17.95 -2.78
CA ARG A 182 -9.74 -16.94 -3.71
C ARG A 182 -8.65 -16.40 -4.62
N ALA A 183 -7.51 -16.00 -4.05
CA ALA A 183 -6.34 -15.50 -4.79
C ALA A 183 -5.83 -16.52 -5.81
N ALA A 184 -5.60 -17.76 -5.39
CA ALA A 184 -5.13 -18.83 -6.25
C ALA A 184 -6.12 -19.15 -7.39
N LYS A 185 -7.43 -19.23 -7.09
CA LYS A 185 -8.47 -19.44 -8.10
C LYS A 185 -8.58 -18.27 -9.08
N ALA A 186 -8.30 -17.05 -8.63
CA ALA A 186 -8.24 -15.87 -9.47
C ALA A 186 -6.97 -15.83 -10.36
N GLY A 187 -6.03 -16.77 -10.19
CA GLY A 187 -4.82 -16.90 -11.01
C GLY A 187 -3.64 -16.05 -10.54
N HIS A 188 -3.64 -15.59 -9.29
CA HIS A 188 -2.50 -14.89 -8.70
C HIS A 188 -1.47 -15.88 -8.12
N PRO A 189 -0.16 -15.56 -8.19
CA PRO A 189 0.81 -16.17 -7.31
C PRO A 189 0.41 -15.90 -5.86
N THR A 190 0.48 -16.90 -4.99
CA THR A 190 -0.11 -16.82 -3.65
C THR A 190 0.85 -17.34 -2.59
N VAL A 191 0.93 -16.63 -1.47
CA VAL A 191 1.64 -17.05 -0.26
C VAL A 191 0.60 -17.30 0.85
N ILE A 192 0.84 -18.36 1.63
CA ILE A 192 -0.05 -18.81 2.72
C ILE A 192 0.64 -18.53 4.04
#